data_e24b45607e786031dae25355b779c958
#
_entry.id   e24b45607e786031dae25355b779c958
#
_cell.length_a   1.000
_cell.length_b   1.000
_cell.length_c   1.000
_cell.angle_alpha   90.00
_cell.angle_beta   90.00
_cell.angle_gamma   90.00
#
_symmetry.space_group_name_H-M   'P 1'
#
loop_
_entity.id
_entity.type
_entity.pdbx_description
1 polymer ?
#
loop_
_entity_poly.entity_id
_entity_poly.type
_entity_poly.pdbx_seq_one_letter_code
_entity_poly.pdbx_strand_id
1 'polypeptide(L)'
;MRTQNWKNVERQAAKLFGGIRTGCNGESRRDIEHHDLSIEVKHRKTLPDWIHKAMEQAEREKEHRIPMVYLHERNMKFEDGYVIIRAKLFVEIYRKASLIFGKIREKKKCNPEERA
;
A
#
# COMPACT_ATOMS: atom_id res chain seq x y z
N MET A 1 -27.17 2.28 -10.24
CA MET A 1 -25.84 2.54 -9.63
C MET A 1 -24.81 2.70 -10.74
N ARG A 2 -24.11 3.80 -10.75
CA ARG A 2 -23.07 4.01 -11.74
C ARG A 2 -21.86 3.15 -11.42
N THR A 3 -21.39 2.40 -12.42
CA THR A 3 -20.11 1.71 -12.31
C THR A 3 -19.02 2.74 -12.10
N GLN A 4 -18.22 2.58 -11.06
CA GLN A 4 -17.08 3.47 -10.88
C GLN A 4 -16.12 3.31 -12.04
N ASN A 5 -15.76 4.43 -12.66
CA ASN A 5 -14.77 4.43 -13.72
C ASN A 5 -13.40 4.08 -13.08
N TRP A 6 -12.68 3.14 -13.68
CA TRP A 6 -11.37 2.73 -13.21
C TRP A 6 -10.39 3.90 -13.08
N LYS A 7 -10.51 4.91 -13.93
CA LYS A 7 -9.70 6.13 -13.83
C LYS A 7 -9.97 6.89 -12.54
N ASN A 8 -11.22 6.91 -12.11
CA ASN A 8 -11.57 7.54 -10.84
C ASN A 8 -11.02 6.75 -9.66
N VAL A 9 -11.05 5.42 -9.73
CA VAL A 9 -10.47 4.57 -8.69
C VAL A 9 -8.97 4.84 -8.56
N GLU A 10 -8.25 4.95 -9.67
CA GLU A 10 -6.83 5.29 -9.66
C GLU A 10 -6.57 6.67 -9.06
N ARG A 11 -7.40 7.66 -9.38
CA ARG A 11 -7.27 9.02 -8.81
C ARG A 11 -7.47 9.00 -7.30
N GLN A 12 -8.49 8.28 -6.84
CA GLN A 12 -8.77 8.18 -5.40
C GLN A 12 -7.66 7.43 -4.67
N ALA A 13 -7.14 6.36 -5.28
CA ALA A 13 -6.00 5.64 -4.72
C ALA A 13 -4.76 6.52 -4.66
N ALA A 14 -4.46 7.27 -5.72
CA ALA A 14 -3.34 8.19 -5.72
C ALA A 14 -3.46 9.22 -4.59
N LYS A 15 -4.65 9.80 -4.45
CA LYS A 15 -4.91 10.79 -3.39
C LYS A 15 -4.74 10.18 -1.99
N LEU A 16 -5.27 8.96 -1.80
CA LEU A 16 -5.18 8.27 -0.52
C LEU A 16 -3.73 8.01 -0.10
N PHE A 17 -2.90 7.56 -1.02
CA PHE A 17 -1.51 7.20 -0.73
C PHE A 17 -0.52 8.35 -0.91
N GLY A 18 -0.99 9.51 -1.35
CA GLY A 18 -0.12 10.67 -1.51
C GLY A 18 0.71 10.65 -2.79
N GLY A 19 0.22 9.97 -3.82
CA GLY A 19 0.87 9.90 -5.12
C GLY A 19 0.13 10.71 -6.18
N ILE A 20 0.56 10.54 -7.41
CA ILE A 20 -0.04 11.20 -8.57
C ILE A 20 -0.39 10.15 -9.61
N ARG A 21 -1.61 10.20 -10.13
CA ARG A 21 -2.01 9.33 -11.22
C ARG A 21 -1.28 9.76 -12.50
N THR A 22 -0.55 8.84 -13.12
CA THR A 22 0.25 9.15 -14.30
C THR A 22 -0.55 9.22 -15.60
N GLY A 23 -1.72 8.61 -15.63
CA GLY A 23 -2.61 8.71 -16.77
C GLY A 23 -2.08 8.09 -18.02
N CYS A 24 -2.41 8.71 -19.17
CA CYS A 24 -2.19 8.15 -20.50
C CYS A 24 -0.89 8.63 -21.15
N ASN A 25 0.05 9.16 -20.40
CA ASN A 25 1.26 9.75 -20.98
C ASN A 25 2.25 8.77 -21.57
N GLY A 26 2.01 7.46 -21.42
CA GLY A 26 2.82 6.44 -22.05
C GLY A 26 4.25 6.30 -21.55
N GLU A 27 4.74 7.24 -20.78
CA GLU A 27 6.10 7.25 -20.27
C GLU A 27 6.28 6.45 -19.00
N SER A 28 5.21 6.33 -18.19
CA SER A 28 5.24 5.55 -16.96
C SER A 28 4.36 4.31 -17.09
N ARG A 29 4.91 3.16 -16.72
CA ARG A 29 4.17 1.89 -16.68
C ARG A 29 3.41 1.70 -15.38
N ARG A 30 3.54 2.66 -14.47
CA ARG A 30 2.89 2.59 -13.15
C ARG A 30 1.56 3.32 -13.20
N ASP A 31 0.58 2.77 -12.49
CA ASP A 31 -0.73 3.42 -12.35
C ASP A 31 -0.62 4.72 -11.55
N ILE A 32 0.27 4.74 -10.57
CA ILE A 32 0.48 5.87 -9.66
C ILE A 32 1.96 6.12 -9.49
N GLU A 33 2.38 7.36 -9.68
CA GLU A 33 3.72 7.79 -9.31
C GLU A 33 3.76 8.12 -7.83
N HIS A 34 4.68 7.51 -7.12
CA HIS A 34 4.88 7.75 -5.70
C HIS A 34 6.36 7.70 -5.37
N HIS A 35 6.78 8.55 -4.44
CA HIS A 35 8.17 8.69 -4.04
C HIS A 35 8.76 7.39 -3.46
N ASP A 36 7.99 6.71 -2.65
CA ASP A 36 8.46 5.53 -1.92
C ASP A 36 7.72 4.24 -2.28
N LEU A 37 6.55 4.32 -2.88
CA LEU A 37 5.68 3.17 -3.09
C LEU A 37 5.52 2.85 -4.57
N SER A 38 5.61 1.57 -4.90
CA SER A 38 5.24 1.06 -6.22
C SER A 38 3.83 0.50 -6.09
N ILE A 39 2.87 1.17 -6.71
CA ILE A 39 1.45 0.87 -6.50
C ILE A 39 0.82 0.37 -7.78
N GLU A 40 0.27 -0.84 -7.73
CA GLU A 40 -0.57 -1.39 -8.78
C GLU A 40 -2.02 -1.33 -8.30
N VAL A 41 -2.89 -0.70 -9.06
CA VAL A 41 -4.30 -0.57 -8.71
C VAL A 41 -5.11 -1.65 -9.40
N LYS A 42 -5.83 -2.44 -8.65
CA LYS A 42 -6.76 -3.45 -9.16
C LYS A 42 -8.14 -3.17 -8.58
N HIS A 43 -9.10 -2.92 -9.46
CA HIS A 43 -10.48 -2.69 -9.08
C HIS A 43 -11.33 -3.83 -9.64
N ARG A 44 -12.16 -4.41 -8.80
CA ARG A 44 -13.08 -5.48 -9.15
C ARG A 44 -14.48 -5.10 -8.67
N LYS A 45 -15.49 -5.60 -9.35
CA LYS A 45 -16.88 -5.41 -8.91
C LYS A 45 -17.07 -5.92 -7.49
N THR A 46 -16.51 -7.09 -7.20
CA THR A 46 -16.51 -7.69 -5.86
C THR A 46 -15.17 -8.34 -5.60
N LEU A 47 -14.71 -8.29 -4.35
CA LEU A 47 -13.58 -9.08 -3.92
C LEU A 47 -14.10 -10.42 -3.38
N PRO A 48 -13.26 -11.47 -3.38
CA PRO A 48 -13.68 -12.74 -2.82
C PRO A 48 -14.18 -12.60 -1.38
N ASP A 49 -15.27 -13.28 -1.09
CA ASP A 49 -15.91 -13.21 0.22
C ASP A 49 -14.98 -13.65 1.36
N TRP A 50 -14.14 -14.65 1.11
CA TRP A 50 -13.22 -15.13 2.13
C TRP A 50 -12.21 -14.07 2.58
N ILE A 51 -11.85 -13.12 1.70
CA ILE A 51 -10.96 -12.01 2.06
C ILE A 51 -11.67 -11.10 3.07
N HIS A 52 -12.92 -10.77 2.79
CA HIS A 52 -13.71 -9.93 3.70
C HIS A 52 -13.89 -10.61 5.05
N LYS A 53 -14.22 -11.90 5.05
CA LYS A 53 -14.42 -12.67 6.28
C LYS A 53 -13.15 -12.75 7.11
N ALA A 54 -12.02 -12.99 6.47
CA ALA A 54 -10.74 -13.06 7.17
C ALA A 54 -10.37 -11.72 7.81
N MET A 55 -10.57 -10.62 7.08
CA MET A 55 -10.33 -9.27 7.61
C MET A 55 -11.25 -8.94 8.78
N GLU A 56 -12.54 -9.27 8.65
CA GLU A 56 -13.50 -9.05 9.72
C GLU A 56 -13.13 -9.82 10.98
N GLN A 57 -12.67 -11.05 10.83
CA GLN A 57 -12.23 -11.86 11.97
C GLN A 57 -11.00 -11.23 12.64
N ALA A 58 -10.02 -10.83 11.87
CA ALA A 58 -8.83 -10.17 12.41
C ALA A 58 -9.21 -8.87 13.14
N GLU A 59 -10.16 -8.11 12.60
CA GLU A 59 -10.63 -6.88 13.22
C GLU A 59 -11.41 -7.12 14.51
N ARG A 60 -12.19 -8.19 14.58
CA ARG A 60 -12.91 -8.55 15.82
C ARG A 60 -11.96 -8.92 16.96
N GLU A 61 -10.84 -9.55 16.63
CA GLU A 61 -9.89 -10.08 17.60
C GLU A 61 -8.71 -9.15 17.88
N LYS A 62 -8.67 -7.98 17.24
CA LYS A 62 -7.49 -7.12 17.25
C LYS A 62 -7.15 -6.52 18.63
N GLU A 63 -8.14 -6.19 19.44
CA GLU A 63 -7.94 -5.38 20.65
C GLU A 63 -7.18 -4.09 20.32
N HIS A 64 -5.96 -3.92 20.83
CA HIS A 64 -5.09 -2.78 20.53
C HIS A 64 -4.11 -3.05 19.38
N ARG A 65 -4.20 -4.22 18.76
CA ARG A 65 -3.25 -4.65 17.74
C ARG A 65 -3.67 -4.25 16.33
N ILE A 66 -2.73 -4.39 15.41
CA ILE A 66 -2.98 -4.13 13.99
C ILE A 66 -3.62 -5.37 13.36
N PRO A 67 -4.87 -5.27 12.86
CA PRO A 67 -5.47 -6.42 12.18
C PRO A 67 -4.85 -6.61 10.80
N MET A 68 -4.43 -7.82 10.53
CA MET A 68 -3.85 -8.17 9.24
C MET A 68 -4.19 -9.62 8.88
N VAL A 69 -4.22 -9.90 7.59
CA VAL A 69 -4.37 -11.25 7.07
C VAL A 69 -3.09 -11.60 6.32
N TYR A 70 -2.49 -12.73 6.66
CA TYR A 70 -1.33 -13.25 5.96
C TYR A 70 -1.79 -14.33 4.99
N LEU A 71 -1.42 -14.20 3.73
CA LEU A 71 -1.75 -15.16 2.69
C LEU A 71 -0.51 -15.92 2.26
N HIS A 72 -0.63 -17.24 2.27
CA HIS A 72 0.45 -18.14 1.89
C HIS A 72 -0.07 -19.17 0.90
N GLU A 73 0.70 -19.40 -0.16
CA GLU A 73 0.41 -20.42 -1.15
C GLU A 73 1.33 -21.63 -0.95
N ARG A 74 0.82 -22.82 -1.26
CA ARG A 74 1.58 -24.06 -1.16
C ARG A 74 2.90 -23.94 -1.94
N ASN A 75 3.99 -24.39 -1.34
CA ASN A 75 5.36 -24.33 -1.91
C ASN A 75 5.99 -22.93 -2.02
N MET A 76 5.27 -21.91 -1.61
CA MET A 76 5.80 -20.56 -1.53
C MET A 76 6.67 -20.45 -0.26
N LYS A 77 7.76 -19.69 -0.34
CA LYS A 77 8.51 -19.36 0.88
C LYS A 77 7.64 -18.50 1.78
N PHE A 78 7.80 -18.66 3.10
CA PHE A 78 6.96 -17.91 4.04
C PHE A 78 7.12 -16.40 3.89
N GLU A 79 8.32 -15.93 3.63
CA GLU A 79 8.60 -14.50 3.44
C GLU A 79 8.03 -13.93 2.14
N ASP A 80 7.69 -14.78 1.17
CA ASP A 80 7.12 -14.36 -0.11
C ASP A 80 5.59 -14.28 -0.09
N GLY A 81 4.96 -14.62 1.03
CA GLY A 81 3.52 -14.47 1.20
C GLY A 81 3.07 -13.02 1.14
N TYR A 82 1.78 -12.82 1.11
CA TYR A 82 1.19 -11.50 1.04
C TYR A 82 0.51 -11.13 2.35
N VAL A 83 0.51 -9.84 2.65
CA VAL A 83 -0.18 -9.31 3.82
C VAL A 83 -1.27 -8.36 3.36
N ILE A 84 -2.47 -8.50 3.91
CA ILE A 84 -3.59 -7.60 3.65
C ILE A 84 -3.87 -6.81 4.92
N ILE A 85 -3.91 -5.50 4.81
CA ILE A 85 -4.36 -4.59 5.87
C ILE A 85 -5.28 -3.54 5.25
N ARG A 86 -6.06 -2.86 6.07
CA ARG A 86 -6.89 -1.77 5.58
C ARG A 86 -6.01 -0.64 5.04
N ALA A 87 -6.41 -0.07 3.91
CA ALA A 87 -5.64 1.00 3.28
C ALA A 87 -5.40 2.19 4.22
N LYS A 88 -6.42 2.62 4.97
CA LYS A 88 -6.27 3.74 5.90
C LYS A 88 -5.24 3.46 6.99
N LEU A 89 -5.18 2.22 7.47
CA LEU A 89 -4.21 1.81 8.47
C LEU A 89 -2.79 1.79 7.90
N PHE A 90 -2.65 1.28 6.68
CA PHE A 90 -1.38 1.33 5.98
C PHE A 90 -0.86 2.77 5.86
N VAL A 91 -1.73 3.70 5.49
CA VAL A 91 -1.36 5.11 5.36
C VAL A 91 -0.84 5.67 6.69
N GLU A 92 -1.51 5.35 7.80
CA GLU A 92 -1.06 5.79 9.13
C GLU A 92 0.32 5.24 9.47
N ILE A 93 0.52 3.94 9.25
CA ILE A 93 1.80 3.28 9.51
C ILE A 93 2.88 3.87 8.62
N TYR A 94 2.58 4.05 7.35
CA TYR A 94 3.52 4.60 6.38
C TYR A 94 3.95 6.02 6.75
N ARG A 95 3.02 6.87 7.16
CA ARG A 95 3.34 8.24 7.57
C ARG A 95 4.32 8.26 8.74
N LYS A 96 4.11 7.42 9.75
CA LYS A 96 5.01 7.31 10.89
C LYS A 96 6.39 6.79 10.47
N ALA A 97 6.42 5.75 9.66
CA ALA A 97 7.66 5.19 9.14
C ALA A 97 8.41 6.20 8.28
N SER A 98 7.70 6.93 7.43
CA SER A 98 8.27 7.94 6.56
C SER A 98 8.95 9.06 7.34
N LEU A 99 8.36 9.49 8.45
CA LEU A 99 8.98 10.49 9.33
C LEU A 99 10.30 9.98 9.90
N ILE A 100 10.33 8.73 10.34
CA ILE A 100 11.54 8.11 10.89
C ILE A 100 12.61 7.98 9.80
N PHE A 101 12.24 7.45 8.64
CA PHE A 101 13.17 7.28 7.52
C PHE A 101 13.65 8.63 6.97
N GLY A 102 12.80 9.65 6.98
CA GLY A 102 13.17 10.99 6.61
C GLY A 102 14.27 11.54 7.49
N LYS A 103 14.15 11.37 8.80
CA LYS A 103 15.17 11.78 9.76
C LYS A 103 16.50 11.03 9.55
N ILE A 104 16.42 9.74 9.25
CA ILE A 104 17.60 8.92 8.97
C ILE A 104 18.28 9.40 7.69
N ARG A 105 17.52 9.69 6.64
CA ARG A 105 18.07 10.21 5.39
C ARG A 105 18.75 11.57 5.57
N GLU A 106 18.18 12.46 6.36
CA GLU A 106 18.77 13.76 6.66
C GLU A 106 20.11 13.60 7.38
N LYS A 107 20.20 12.71 8.35
CA LYS A 107 21.46 12.42 9.04
C LYS A 107 22.50 11.87 8.08
N LYS A 108 22.13 10.99 7.15
CA LYS A 108 23.04 10.46 6.15
C LYS A 108 23.51 11.52 5.16
N LYS A 109 22.64 12.45 4.80
CA LYS A 109 23.01 13.56 3.94
C LYS A 109 24.06 14.48 4.57
N CYS A 110 24.09 14.56 5.89
CA CYS A 110 25.06 15.37 6.62
C CYS A 110 26.42 14.69 6.76
N ASN A 111 26.56 13.43 6.33
CA ASN A 111 27.82 12.68 6.42
C ASN A 111 28.27 12.25 5.03
N PRO A 112 29.08 13.08 4.34
CA PRO A 112 29.48 12.81 2.96
C PRO A 112 30.35 11.57 2.78
N GLU A 113 30.98 11.07 3.83
CA GLU A 113 31.80 9.86 3.74
C GLU A 113 31.01 8.60 3.48
N GLU A 114 29.75 8.55 3.88
CA GLU A 114 28.86 7.41 3.65
C GLU A 114 28.32 7.33 2.24
N ARG A 115 28.56 8.35 1.42
CA ARG A 115 28.07 8.43 0.04
C ARG A 115 29.05 7.91 -1.01
N ALA A 116 30.26 7.68 -0.62
CA ALA A 116 31.28 7.22 -1.55
C ALA A 116 31.10 5.76 -1.94
#